data_b13fccfc0b7e1aaaa86a9186f2808024
#
_entry.id   b13fccfc0b7e1aaaa86a9186f2808024
#
_cell.length_a   1.000
_cell.length_b   1.000
_cell.length_c   1.000
_cell.angle_alpha   90.00
_cell.angle_beta   90.00
_cell.angle_gamma   90.00
#
_symmetry.space_group_name_H-M   'P 1'
#
loop_
_entity.id
_entity.type
_entity.pdbx_description
1 polymer ?
#
loop_
_entity_poly.entity_id
_entity_poly.type
_entity_poly.pdbx_seq_one_letter_code
_entity_poly.pdbx_strand_id
1 'polypeptide(L)'
;MSKFKNIPQNIKLTDLEEETIKFWQDKKIFEKSVSSRPEDNSYSFYDGPPFITGSPHHGSLLPGIAKDIIPRYWTMKGKRVRRVWGWDCHGLPAENKVEELLGLKSKKDIEAIGIKKYIDACYSYVQNVSQEWTWYIDRTGRWVDFKNAYKTMDLDYMESVMWAFSEIYHKDLIYKSHRVSLFCPRCSTP
;
A
#
# COMPACT_ATOMS: atom_id res chain seq x y z
N MET A 1 -2.76 46.72 -19.94
CA MET A 1 -2.09 45.87 -18.93
C MET A 1 -2.42 44.42 -19.20
N SER A 2 -1.45 43.57 -19.42
CA SER A 2 -1.68 42.12 -19.65
C SER A 2 -2.37 41.50 -18.41
N LYS A 3 -3.51 40.80 -18.63
CA LYS A 3 -4.23 40.06 -17.60
C LYS A 3 -3.50 38.78 -17.13
N PHE A 4 -2.44 38.41 -17.81
CA PHE A 4 -1.69 37.20 -17.58
C PHE A 4 -0.28 37.52 -17.10
N LYS A 5 0.20 36.71 -16.12
CA LYS A 5 1.59 36.76 -15.72
C LYS A 5 2.49 36.25 -16.85
N ASN A 6 3.64 36.86 -17.04
CA ASN A 6 4.64 36.33 -17.97
C ASN A 6 5.05 34.92 -17.53
N ILE A 7 5.03 34.00 -18.48
CA ILE A 7 5.52 32.64 -18.25
C ILE A 7 7.04 32.68 -18.41
N PRO A 8 7.83 32.23 -17.43
CA PRO A 8 9.28 32.13 -17.55
C PRO A 8 9.66 31.23 -18.72
N GLN A 9 10.65 31.62 -19.52
CA GLN A 9 11.12 30.80 -20.65
C GLN A 9 11.79 29.49 -20.18
N ASN A 10 12.40 29.49 -18.99
CA ASN A 10 13.06 28.33 -18.40
C ASN A 10 12.36 27.95 -17.08
N ILE A 11 11.42 27.02 -17.15
CA ILE A 11 10.77 26.45 -15.98
C ILE A 11 11.50 25.16 -15.62
N LYS A 12 12.04 25.10 -14.40
CA LYS A 12 12.55 23.86 -13.83
C LYS A 12 11.40 23.11 -13.18
N LEU A 13 10.95 22.04 -13.83
CA LEU A 13 9.75 21.29 -13.41
C LEU A 13 9.86 20.75 -11.98
N THR A 14 11.05 20.29 -11.58
CA THR A 14 11.29 19.77 -10.21
C THR A 14 11.00 20.81 -9.14
N ASP A 15 11.40 22.08 -9.35
CA ASP A 15 11.19 23.15 -8.38
C ASP A 15 9.68 23.48 -8.28
N LEU A 16 9.00 23.53 -9.44
CA LEU A 16 7.54 23.74 -9.47
C LEU A 16 6.77 22.60 -8.77
N GLU A 17 7.20 21.36 -8.95
CA GLU A 17 6.62 20.20 -8.26
C GLU A 17 6.79 20.31 -6.74
N GLU A 18 7.99 20.65 -6.26
CA GLU A 18 8.28 20.80 -4.83
C GLU A 18 7.49 21.95 -4.21
N GLU A 19 7.40 23.10 -4.87
CA GLU A 19 6.54 24.20 -4.44
C GLU A 19 5.07 23.80 -4.37
N THR A 20 4.59 23.03 -5.34
CA THR A 20 3.21 22.56 -5.40
C THR A 20 2.92 21.58 -4.25
N ILE A 21 3.81 20.63 -4.01
CA ILE A 21 3.68 19.67 -2.89
C ILE A 21 3.63 20.41 -1.57
N LYS A 22 4.56 21.36 -1.35
CA LYS A 22 4.57 22.19 -0.16
C LYS A 22 3.28 22.97 0.03
N PHE A 23 2.76 23.59 -1.03
CA PHE A 23 1.49 24.28 -1.00
C PHE A 23 0.33 23.34 -0.59
N TRP A 24 0.29 22.11 -1.13
CA TRP A 24 -0.74 21.15 -0.79
C TRP A 24 -0.67 20.74 0.69
N GLN A 25 0.53 20.52 1.21
CA GLN A 25 0.76 20.16 2.61
C GLN A 25 0.38 21.32 3.56
N ASP A 26 0.90 22.52 3.31
CA ASP A 26 0.65 23.73 4.14
C ASP A 26 -0.85 24.08 4.20
N LYS A 27 -1.58 23.88 3.09
CA LYS A 27 -3.00 24.18 2.97
C LYS A 27 -3.90 23.00 3.27
N LYS A 28 -3.34 21.81 3.54
CA LYS A 28 -4.08 20.55 3.77
C LYS A 28 -5.10 20.28 2.66
N ILE A 29 -4.63 20.38 1.40
CA ILE A 29 -5.53 20.31 0.24
C ILE A 29 -6.18 18.95 0.10
N PHE A 30 -5.45 17.86 0.37
CA PHE A 30 -6.01 16.52 0.34
C PHE A 30 -7.11 16.34 1.38
N GLU A 31 -6.84 16.68 2.64
CA GLU A 31 -7.81 16.55 3.74
C GLU A 31 -9.07 17.39 3.48
N LYS A 32 -8.88 18.62 3.00
CA LYS A 32 -10.01 19.49 2.59
C LYS A 32 -10.79 18.89 1.43
N SER A 33 -10.12 18.22 0.50
CA SER A 33 -10.79 17.57 -0.64
C SER A 33 -11.75 16.45 -0.19
N VAL A 34 -11.52 15.88 0.97
CA VAL A 34 -12.40 14.87 1.59
C VAL A 34 -13.44 15.53 2.50
N SER A 35 -12.99 16.38 3.44
CA SER A 35 -13.85 16.92 4.51
C SER A 35 -14.86 17.95 4.04
N SER A 36 -14.60 18.66 2.91
CA SER A 36 -15.52 19.67 2.37
C SER A 36 -16.67 19.08 1.54
N ARG A 37 -16.72 17.76 1.38
CA ARG A 37 -17.76 17.07 0.59
C ARG A 37 -18.65 16.22 1.46
N PRO A 38 -19.97 16.17 1.18
CA PRO A 38 -20.92 15.42 1.99
C PRO A 38 -20.70 13.91 1.88
N GLU A 39 -21.02 13.17 2.95
CA GLU A 39 -20.81 11.73 3.05
C GLU A 39 -21.70 10.92 2.12
N ASP A 40 -22.93 11.40 1.89
CA ASP A 40 -23.91 10.78 1.00
C ASP A 40 -23.51 10.87 -0.48
N ASN A 41 -22.58 11.77 -0.84
CA ASN A 41 -22.05 11.89 -2.18
C ASN A 41 -20.64 11.25 -2.30
N SER A 42 -20.48 10.08 -1.73
CA SER A 42 -19.19 9.38 -1.74
C SER A 42 -18.95 8.57 -3.01
N TYR A 43 -17.66 8.39 -3.33
CA TYR A 43 -17.16 7.39 -4.26
C TYR A 43 -16.19 6.48 -3.53
N SER A 44 -16.54 5.21 -3.41
CA SER A 44 -15.68 4.23 -2.75
C SER A 44 -14.54 3.79 -3.66
N PHE A 45 -13.34 3.87 -3.16
CA PHE A 45 -12.13 3.43 -3.87
C PHE A 45 -11.30 2.55 -2.95
N TYR A 46 -11.03 1.32 -3.39
CA TYR A 46 -10.18 0.37 -2.69
C TYR A 46 -8.80 0.36 -3.33
N ASP A 47 -7.79 0.61 -2.52
CA ASP A 47 -6.39 0.54 -2.94
C ASP A 47 -5.86 -0.88 -2.71
N GLY A 48 -5.38 -1.53 -3.77
CA GLY A 48 -4.70 -2.81 -3.63
C GLY A 48 -3.36 -2.62 -2.93
N PRO A 49 -3.15 -3.26 -1.77
CA PRO A 49 -1.97 -3.03 -0.96
C PRO A 49 -0.71 -3.55 -1.66
N PRO A 50 0.38 -2.77 -1.74
CA PRO A 50 1.66 -3.29 -2.19
C PRO A 50 2.27 -4.23 -1.15
N PHE A 51 3.06 -5.20 -1.62
CA PHE A 51 3.92 -6.00 -0.75
C PHE A 51 4.99 -5.15 -0.09
N ILE A 52 5.27 -5.42 1.17
CA ILE A 52 6.37 -4.81 1.91
C ILE A 52 7.65 -5.64 1.68
N THR A 53 8.32 -5.44 0.55
CA THR A 53 9.52 -6.23 0.19
C THR A 53 10.74 -5.41 -0.14
N GLY A 54 10.74 -4.14 0.18
CA GLY A 54 11.88 -3.23 -0.05
C GLY A 54 11.45 -1.84 -0.46
N SER A 55 12.43 -1.05 -0.89
CA SER A 55 12.22 0.35 -1.30
C SER A 55 11.36 0.43 -2.56
N PRO A 56 10.61 1.53 -2.74
CA PRO A 56 9.84 1.78 -3.96
C PRO A 56 10.74 1.77 -5.20
N HIS A 57 10.22 1.26 -6.30
CA HIS A 57 10.93 1.19 -7.57
C HIS A 57 10.00 1.61 -8.73
N HIS A 58 10.51 1.69 -9.95
CA HIS A 58 9.72 2.12 -11.12
C HIS A 58 8.44 1.30 -11.33
N GLY A 59 8.45 -0.01 -11.01
CA GLY A 59 7.25 -0.85 -11.04
C GLY A 59 6.17 -0.45 -10.02
N SER A 60 6.53 0.29 -8.97
CA SER A 60 5.58 0.84 -8.00
C SER A 60 4.92 2.13 -8.50
N LEU A 61 5.60 2.86 -9.40
CA LEU A 61 5.16 4.17 -9.88
C LEU A 61 3.90 4.06 -10.75
N LEU A 62 3.87 3.13 -11.70
CA LEU A 62 2.74 2.97 -12.62
C LEU A 62 1.41 2.67 -11.92
N PRO A 63 1.32 1.65 -11.04
CA PRO A 63 0.11 1.45 -10.24
C PRO A 63 -0.22 2.65 -9.34
N GLY A 64 0.80 3.30 -8.77
CA GLY A 64 0.64 4.49 -7.93
C GLY A 64 -0.06 5.63 -8.68
N ILE A 65 0.37 5.92 -9.91
CA ILE A 65 -0.23 6.94 -10.77
C ILE A 65 -1.68 6.58 -11.12
N ALA A 66 -1.94 5.34 -11.56
CA ALA A 66 -3.29 4.90 -11.90
C ALA A 66 -4.25 5.01 -10.73
N LYS A 67 -3.82 4.59 -9.54
CA LYS A 67 -4.58 4.68 -8.30
C LYS A 67 -4.80 6.10 -7.78
N ASP A 68 -4.03 7.08 -8.24
CA ASP A 68 -4.20 8.49 -7.89
C ASP A 68 -5.09 9.25 -8.89
N ILE A 69 -4.98 8.96 -10.18
CA ILE A 69 -5.75 9.62 -11.24
C ILE A 69 -7.26 9.42 -11.05
N ILE A 70 -7.71 8.20 -10.83
CA ILE A 70 -9.14 7.87 -10.71
C ILE A 70 -9.79 8.59 -9.52
N PRO A 71 -9.24 8.53 -8.29
CA PRO A 71 -9.78 9.28 -7.17
C PRO A 71 -9.75 10.80 -7.37
N ARG A 72 -8.71 11.34 -8.00
CA ARG A 72 -8.65 12.79 -8.33
C ARG A 72 -9.75 13.18 -9.30
N TYR A 73 -9.99 12.38 -10.32
CA TYR A 73 -11.07 12.62 -11.27
C TYR A 73 -12.43 12.70 -10.56
N TRP A 74 -12.75 11.72 -9.72
CA TRP A 74 -14.02 11.73 -8.99
C TRP A 74 -14.10 12.86 -7.95
N THR A 75 -12.98 13.24 -7.36
CA THR A 75 -12.89 14.43 -6.51
C THR A 75 -13.23 15.71 -7.29
N MET A 76 -12.70 15.87 -8.50
CA MET A 76 -13.02 17.00 -9.38
C MET A 76 -14.49 16.98 -9.84
N LYS A 77 -15.12 15.80 -9.92
CA LYS A 77 -16.55 15.63 -10.16
C LYS A 77 -17.43 15.92 -8.92
N GLY A 78 -16.84 16.38 -7.82
CA GLY A 78 -17.56 16.74 -6.60
C GLY A 78 -17.82 15.59 -5.64
N LYS A 79 -17.32 14.40 -5.91
CA LYS A 79 -17.46 13.24 -5.00
C LYS A 79 -16.51 13.35 -3.81
N ARG A 80 -16.99 12.88 -2.64
CA ARG A 80 -16.14 12.61 -1.50
C ARG A 80 -15.41 11.31 -1.76
N VAL A 81 -14.09 11.35 -1.92
CA VAL A 81 -13.27 10.16 -2.18
C VAL A 81 -12.29 9.97 -1.05
N ARG A 82 -12.62 9.07 -0.14
CA ARG A 82 -11.71 8.63 0.92
C ARG A 82 -10.69 7.66 0.31
N ARG A 83 -9.40 7.90 0.56
CA ARG A 83 -8.29 7.11 0.04
C ARG A 83 -7.44 6.67 1.22
N VAL A 84 -7.43 5.38 1.50
CA VAL A 84 -6.65 4.81 2.61
C VAL A 84 -5.59 3.90 2.00
N TRP A 85 -4.35 4.07 2.44
CA TRP A 85 -3.26 3.20 2.05
C TRP A 85 -3.42 1.83 2.71
N GLY A 86 -2.91 0.79 2.09
CA GLY A 86 -2.84 -0.55 2.66
C GLY A 86 -1.48 -1.19 2.44
N TRP A 87 -1.14 -2.15 3.28
CA TRP A 87 0.08 -2.93 3.20
C TRP A 87 -0.23 -4.42 3.15
N ASP A 88 0.30 -5.10 2.14
CA ASP A 88 0.32 -6.56 2.10
C ASP A 88 1.55 -7.07 2.85
N CYS A 89 1.31 -7.65 4.02
CA CYS A 89 2.35 -7.93 5.01
C CYS A 89 2.76 -9.40 5.07
N HIS A 90 2.07 -10.29 4.36
CA HIS A 90 2.28 -11.72 4.46
C HIS A 90 2.89 -12.30 3.18
N GLY A 91 3.52 -13.49 3.35
CA GLY A 91 3.91 -14.36 2.26
C GLY A 91 5.42 -14.40 2.02
N LEU A 92 5.78 -15.32 1.15
CA LEU A 92 7.16 -15.68 0.79
C LEU A 92 8.09 -14.51 0.44
N PRO A 93 7.65 -13.43 -0.23
CA PRO A 93 8.57 -12.34 -0.53
C PRO A 93 9.16 -11.67 0.71
N ALA A 94 8.37 -11.44 1.75
CA ALA A 94 8.85 -10.89 3.02
C ALA A 94 9.65 -11.93 3.81
N GLU A 95 9.16 -13.17 3.87
CA GLU A 95 9.82 -14.28 4.55
C GLU A 95 11.20 -14.57 3.96
N ASN A 96 11.32 -14.70 2.63
CA ASN A 96 12.59 -14.92 1.95
C ASN A 96 13.60 -13.80 2.24
N LYS A 97 13.12 -12.55 2.34
CA LYS A 97 14.02 -11.43 2.67
C LYS A 97 14.54 -11.51 4.10
N VAL A 98 13.70 -11.91 5.02
CA VAL A 98 14.10 -12.13 6.42
C VAL A 98 15.04 -13.34 6.55
N GLU A 99 14.78 -14.42 5.83
CA GLU A 99 15.70 -15.57 5.76
C GLU A 99 17.09 -15.14 5.28
N GLU A 100 17.13 -14.33 4.20
CA GLU A 100 18.40 -13.78 3.69
C GLU A 100 19.12 -12.93 4.74
N LEU A 101 18.40 -12.02 5.42
CA LEU A 101 18.96 -11.16 6.45
C LEU A 101 19.49 -11.93 7.68
N LEU A 102 18.83 -13.02 8.03
CA LEU A 102 19.22 -13.88 9.14
C LEU A 102 20.22 -14.99 8.73
N GLY A 103 20.55 -15.11 7.44
CA GLY A 103 21.45 -16.14 6.91
C GLY A 103 20.87 -17.55 6.95
N LEU A 104 19.53 -17.69 6.97
CA LEU A 104 18.85 -18.98 7.01
C LEU A 104 18.74 -19.57 5.61
N LYS A 105 18.95 -20.90 5.49
CA LYS A 105 18.97 -21.60 4.19
C LYS A 105 17.88 -22.66 4.07
N SER A 106 17.26 -23.03 5.19
CA SER A 106 16.31 -24.13 5.23
C SER A 106 15.27 -23.95 6.36
N LYS A 107 14.16 -24.68 6.26
CA LYS A 107 13.15 -24.73 7.33
C LYS A 107 13.73 -25.20 8.67
N LYS A 108 14.74 -26.10 8.63
CA LYS A 108 15.43 -26.57 9.86
C LYS A 108 16.17 -25.45 10.58
N ASP A 109 16.70 -24.48 9.82
CA ASP A 109 17.37 -23.32 10.42
C ASP A 109 16.35 -22.41 11.13
N ILE A 110 15.15 -22.27 10.56
CA ILE A 110 14.04 -21.52 11.17
C ILE A 110 13.62 -22.21 12.48
N GLU A 111 13.44 -23.54 12.46
CA GLU A 111 13.12 -24.31 13.66
C GLU A 111 14.21 -24.19 14.73
N ALA A 112 15.48 -24.19 14.32
CA ALA A 112 16.62 -24.06 15.22
C ALA A 112 16.70 -22.71 15.93
N ILE A 113 16.39 -21.61 15.24
CA ILE A 113 16.35 -20.28 15.88
C ILE A 113 15.06 -20.04 16.70
N GLY A 114 14.05 -20.86 16.45
CA GLY A 114 12.72 -20.78 17.06
C GLY A 114 11.73 -19.93 16.26
N ILE A 115 10.52 -20.48 16.08
CA ILE A 115 9.45 -19.87 15.25
C ILE A 115 9.09 -18.47 15.74
N LYS A 116 8.99 -18.26 17.06
CA LYS A 116 8.67 -16.94 17.61
C LYS A 116 9.70 -15.88 17.19
N LYS A 117 10.99 -16.21 17.30
CA LYS A 117 12.07 -15.28 16.92
C LYS A 117 12.03 -14.94 15.43
N TYR A 118 11.71 -15.92 14.60
CA TYR A 118 11.54 -15.72 13.16
C TYR A 118 10.35 -14.81 12.85
N ILE A 119 9.20 -15.04 13.46
CA ILE A 119 8.02 -14.18 13.30
C ILE A 119 8.28 -12.76 13.78
N ASP A 120 8.93 -12.58 14.93
CA ASP A 120 9.30 -11.26 15.46
C ASP A 120 10.23 -10.51 14.47
N ALA A 121 11.13 -11.22 13.80
CA ALA A 121 12.01 -10.65 12.79
C ALA A 121 11.22 -10.24 11.52
N CYS A 122 10.29 -11.07 11.05
CA CYS A 122 9.39 -10.73 9.94
C CYS A 122 8.56 -9.49 10.26
N TYR A 123 7.99 -9.43 11.45
CA TYR A 123 7.21 -8.29 11.92
C TYR A 123 8.05 -6.99 11.93
N SER A 124 9.25 -7.06 12.49
CA SER A 124 10.18 -5.93 12.55
C SER A 124 10.60 -5.45 11.15
N TYR A 125 10.86 -6.38 10.24
CA TYR A 125 11.19 -6.07 8.84
C TYR A 125 10.06 -5.28 8.17
N VAL A 126 8.83 -5.77 8.27
CA VAL A 126 7.63 -5.11 7.72
C VAL A 126 7.45 -3.69 8.28
N GLN A 127 7.64 -3.51 9.58
CA GLN A 127 7.55 -2.19 10.21
C GLN A 127 8.59 -1.20 9.66
N ASN A 128 9.82 -1.63 9.50
CA ASN A 128 10.91 -0.77 9.02
C ASN A 128 10.72 -0.35 7.57
N VAL A 129 10.40 -1.30 6.68
CA VAL A 129 10.22 -1.03 5.25
C VAL A 129 9.06 -0.07 5.00
N SER A 130 7.97 -0.16 5.77
CA SER A 130 6.83 0.74 5.61
C SER A 130 7.20 2.22 5.82
N GLN A 131 8.20 2.52 6.63
CA GLN A 131 8.65 3.89 6.88
C GLN A 131 9.44 4.47 5.70
N GLU A 132 10.17 3.64 4.96
CA GLU A 132 10.95 4.08 3.80
C GLU A 132 10.07 4.61 2.65
N TRP A 133 8.80 4.22 2.61
CA TRP A 133 7.87 4.64 1.57
C TRP A 133 7.32 6.06 1.74
N THR A 134 7.50 6.67 2.92
CA THR A 134 6.94 8.00 3.20
C THR A 134 7.45 9.04 2.21
N TRP A 135 8.77 9.11 1.99
CA TRP A 135 9.35 10.07 1.04
C TRP A 135 8.86 9.87 -0.39
N TYR A 136 8.62 8.60 -0.78
CA TYR A 136 8.13 8.27 -2.13
C TYR A 136 6.70 8.77 -2.33
N ILE A 137 5.82 8.54 -1.38
CA ILE A 137 4.43 9.02 -1.41
C ILE A 137 4.40 10.55 -1.45
N ASP A 138 5.18 11.19 -0.61
CA ASP A 138 5.28 12.66 -0.57
C ASP A 138 5.85 13.20 -1.87
N ARG A 139 6.97 12.67 -2.36
CA ARG A 139 7.64 13.15 -3.59
C ARG A 139 6.81 12.93 -4.86
N THR A 140 6.03 11.86 -4.93
CA THR A 140 5.10 11.63 -6.04
C THR A 140 3.82 12.45 -5.94
N GLY A 141 3.63 13.18 -4.85
CA GLY A 141 2.45 14.01 -4.61
C GLY A 141 1.15 13.22 -4.56
N ARG A 142 1.19 11.96 -4.16
CA ARG A 142 0.02 11.09 -4.10
C ARG A 142 -0.91 11.50 -2.97
N TRP A 143 -2.19 11.67 -3.27
CA TRP A 143 -3.21 12.01 -2.29
C TRP A 143 -3.80 10.75 -1.65
N VAL A 144 -3.30 10.38 -0.50
CA VAL A 144 -3.73 9.19 0.23
C VAL A 144 -3.50 9.36 1.73
N ASP A 145 -4.39 8.80 2.55
CA ASP A 145 -4.18 8.69 3.99
C ASP A 145 -3.17 7.56 4.27
N PHE A 146 -1.91 7.94 4.29
CA PHE A 146 -0.81 7.03 4.51
C PHE A 146 -0.55 6.76 6.00
N LYS A 147 -0.89 7.72 6.87
CA LYS A 147 -0.68 7.59 8.31
C LYS A 147 -1.58 6.55 8.96
N ASN A 148 -2.82 6.46 8.48
CA ASN A 148 -3.81 5.49 8.96
C ASN A 148 -3.90 4.28 8.02
N ALA A 149 -2.77 3.89 7.42
CA ALA A 149 -2.70 2.72 6.56
C ALA A 149 -3.09 1.45 7.33
N TYR A 150 -3.96 0.62 6.72
CA TYR A 150 -4.21 -0.71 7.25
C TYR A 150 -3.08 -1.67 6.87
N LYS A 151 -2.90 -2.70 7.66
CA LYS A 151 -1.95 -3.78 7.39
C LYS A 151 -2.69 -5.11 7.41
N THR A 152 -2.42 -5.98 6.45
CA THR A 152 -3.06 -7.29 6.40
C THR A 152 -2.71 -8.18 7.61
N MET A 153 -1.68 -7.81 8.37
CA MET A 153 -1.28 -8.47 9.63
C MET A 153 -1.97 -7.91 10.89
N ASP A 154 -2.76 -6.83 10.76
CA ASP A 154 -3.50 -6.28 11.89
C ASP A 154 -4.63 -7.24 12.29
N LEU A 155 -4.89 -7.36 13.60
CA LEU A 155 -5.89 -8.31 14.12
C LEU A 155 -7.28 -8.05 13.55
N ASP A 156 -7.70 -6.79 13.48
CA ASP A 156 -9.01 -6.38 12.94
C ASP A 156 -9.16 -6.78 11.46
N TYR A 157 -8.05 -6.69 10.68
CA TYR A 157 -8.05 -7.15 9.29
C TYR A 157 -8.19 -8.67 9.21
N MET A 158 -7.41 -9.41 10.00
CA MET A 158 -7.47 -10.87 10.03
C MET A 158 -8.85 -11.37 10.49
N GLU A 159 -9.44 -10.75 11.50
CA GLU A 159 -10.81 -11.06 11.94
C GLU A 159 -11.82 -10.87 10.81
N SER A 160 -11.73 -9.76 10.07
CA SER A 160 -12.60 -9.49 8.92
C SER A 160 -12.46 -10.55 7.82
N VAL A 161 -11.23 -11.02 7.55
CA VAL A 161 -10.98 -12.09 6.58
C VAL A 161 -11.60 -13.41 7.05
N MET A 162 -11.43 -13.76 8.32
CA MET A 162 -12.02 -14.99 8.90
C MET A 162 -13.54 -14.94 8.90
N TRP A 163 -14.12 -13.78 9.22
CA TRP A 163 -15.56 -13.57 9.12
C TRP A 163 -16.05 -13.76 7.68
N ALA A 164 -15.41 -13.14 6.69
CA ALA A 164 -15.79 -13.28 5.29
C ALA A 164 -15.69 -14.74 4.81
N PHE A 165 -14.63 -15.47 5.23
CA PHE A 165 -14.49 -16.89 4.95
C PHE A 165 -15.66 -17.69 5.56
N SER A 166 -16.00 -17.44 6.81
CA SER A 166 -17.11 -18.10 7.52
C SER A 166 -18.44 -17.87 6.81
N GLU A 167 -18.73 -16.63 6.39
CA GLU A 167 -19.95 -16.29 5.65
C GLU A 167 -20.07 -17.05 4.31
N ILE A 168 -18.95 -17.18 3.60
CA ILE A 168 -18.92 -17.90 2.31
C ILE A 168 -19.05 -19.41 2.55
N TYR A 169 -18.43 -19.92 3.62
CA TYR A 169 -18.54 -21.33 3.99
C TYR A 169 -19.97 -21.72 4.34
N HIS A 170 -20.67 -20.91 5.14
CA HIS A 170 -22.08 -21.18 5.51
C HIS A 170 -23.06 -21.10 4.32
N LYS A 171 -22.62 -20.54 3.19
CA LYS A 171 -23.37 -20.52 1.95
C LYS A 171 -23.04 -21.69 1.02
N ASP A 172 -22.29 -22.69 1.49
CA ASP A 172 -21.83 -23.87 0.73
C ASP A 172 -21.05 -23.50 -0.54
N LEU A 173 -20.39 -22.33 -0.56
CA LEU A 173 -19.60 -21.85 -1.70
C LEU A 173 -18.11 -22.22 -1.60
N ILE A 174 -17.70 -22.86 -0.52
CA ILE A 174 -16.33 -23.34 -0.30
C ILE A 174 -16.33 -24.87 -0.29
N TYR A 175 -15.47 -25.43 -1.11
CA TYR A 175 -15.28 -26.88 -1.16
C TYR A 175 -13.81 -27.26 -1.27
N LYS A 176 -13.43 -28.44 -0.81
CA LYS A 176 -12.07 -28.97 -0.87
C LYS A 176 -11.89 -29.73 -2.19
N SER A 177 -10.83 -29.37 -2.94
CA SER A 177 -10.53 -29.99 -4.24
C SER A 177 -9.02 -30.09 -4.48
N HIS A 178 -8.64 -30.85 -5.51
CA HIS A 178 -7.27 -30.96 -6.00
C HIS A 178 -7.15 -30.32 -7.39
N ARG A 179 -6.06 -29.61 -7.62
CA ARG A 179 -5.70 -29.12 -8.95
C ARG A 179 -4.19 -29.25 -9.18
N VAL A 180 -3.80 -29.40 -10.42
CA VAL A 180 -2.37 -29.33 -10.80
C VAL A 180 -1.88 -27.90 -10.63
N SER A 181 -0.75 -27.71 -9.97
CA SER A 181 -0.08 -26.42 -9.83
C SER A 181 1.44 -26.59 -9.95
N LEU A 182 2.15 -25.49 -10.23
CA LEU A 182 3.60 -25.47 -10.15
C LEU A 182 4.02 -25.62 -8.68
N PHE A 183 5.15 -26.27 -8.44
CA PHE A 183 5.68 -26.49 -7.11
C PHE A 183 7.14 -26.02 -7.04
N CYS A 184 7.46 -25.19 -6.07
CA CYS A 184 8.81 -24.75 -5.80
C CYS A 184 9.46 -25.67 -4.76
N PRO A 185 10.49 -26.47 -5.14
CA PRO A 185 11.14 -27.40 -4.19
C PRO A 185 11.93 -26.67 -3.08
N ARG A 186 12.37 -25.43 -3.31
CA ARG A 186 13.08 -24.64 -2.30
C ARG A 186 12.11 -24.17 -1.20
N CYS A 187 11.01 -23.56 -1.58
CA CYS A 187 10.03 -23.00 -0.63
C CYS A 187 9.06 -24.05 -0.12
N SER A 188 8.99 -25.23 -0.76
CA SER A 188 8.02 -26.31 -0.50
C SER A 188 6.56 -25.83 -0.58
N THR A 189 6.28 -24.95 -1.54
CA THR A 189 4.94 -24.37 -1.80
C THR A 189 4.59 -24.46 -3.28
N PRO A 190 3.28 -24.42 -3.64
CA PRO A 190 2.84 -24.21 -5.00
C PRO A 190 3.15 -22.81 -5.50
#